data_bb4ec5fed4aa6b753a0d448405d8253f
#
_entry.id   bb4ec5fed4aa6b753a0d448405d8253f
#
_cell.length_a   1.000
_cell.length_b   1.000
_cell.length_c   1.000
_cell.angle_alpha   90.00
_cell.angle_beta   90.00
_cell.angle_gamma   90.00
#
_symmetry.space_group_name_H-M   'P 1'
#
loop_
_entity.id
_entity.type
_entity.pdbx_description
1 polymer ?
#
loop_
_entity_poly.entity_id
_entity_poly.type
_entity_poly.pdbx_seq_one_letter_code
_entity_poly.pdbx_strand_id
1 'polypeptide(L)'
;DDDNAFLRIVNTPRREIGPVTLEKLGSYANMRGKSLFEASFELGLEQQLSGRGLESLRKFTAWIVAIADNSERGNTVEAVRSLVRDINYEDWLYETSSSAKAAEMRMKNVSELYSWIVADLEGDNYDQEEKTLKEVVQRLTLRDMMERGEEDSDADQVQLMTLHASKGLEFPYVYLMGAEEGILPHQTSVDEDNVDEERRLAYVGITRAQKELTFTLCKERRQFGELIKPQHSRFLDELPFDDLEWETVKKPVSQEERMEKGQAHIANIRAMFKK
;
A
#
# COMPACT_ATOMS: atom_id res chain seq x y z
N ASP A 1 15.27 -16.97 12.70
CA ASP A 1 16.09 -15.95 12.00
C ASP A 1 15.93 -16.11 10.50
N ASP A 2 15.79 -14.99 9.79
CA ASP A 2 15.62 -14.92 8.34
C ASP A 2 16.84 -14.24 7.71
N ASP A 3 17.74 -15.04 7.14
CA ASP A 3 18.97 -14.54 6.49
C ASP A 3 18.69 -13.66 5.29
N ASN A 4 17.60 -13.90 4.55
CA ASN A 4 17.21 -13.07 3.41
C ASN A 4 16.72 -11.68 3.89
N ALA A 5 15.95 -11.63 4.97
CA ALA A 5 15.54 -10.37 5.58
C ALA A 5 16.77 -9.62 6.14
N PHE A 6 17.68 -10.33 6.81
CA PHE A 6 18.93 -9.76 7.30
C PHE A 6 19.75 -9.12 6.18
N LEU A 7 19.97 -9.81 5.07
CA LEU A 7 20.74 -9.33 3.93
C LEU A 7 20.10 -8.09 3.26
N ARG A 8 18.78 -7.99 3.26
CA ARG A 8 18.08 -6.80 2.73
C ARG A 8 18.31 -5.55 3.55
N ILE A 9 18.42 -5.66 4.88
CA ILE A 9 18.44 -4.50 5.77
C ILE A 9 19.84 -4.17 6.32
N VAL A 10 20.77 -5.12 6.34
CA VAL A 10 22.07 -4.97 7.04
C VAL A 10 22.89 -3.76 6.56
N ASN A 11 22.77 -3.39 5.30
CA ASN A 11 23.47 -2.24 4.72
C ASN A 11 22.53 -1.24 4.01
N THR A 12 21.26 -1.22 4.42
CA THR A 12 20.25 -0.27 3.92
C THR A 12 19.57 0.41 5.11
N PRO A 13 19.76 1.70 5.34
CA PRO A 13 20.76 2.63 4.74
C PRO A 13 22.21 2.16 4.88
N ARG A 14 23.13 2.78 4.14
CA ARG A 14 24.53 2.35 4.05
C ARG A 14 25.24 2.43 5.42
N ARG A 15 25.89 1.31 5.85
CA ARG A 15 26.57 1.17 7.17
C ARG A 15 28.00 0.67 7.05
N GLU A 16 28.64 0.82 5.91
CA GLU A 16 30.00 0.31 5.65
C GLU A 16 30.13 -1.23 5.80
N ILE A 17 29.02 -1.96 5.73
CA ILE A 17 28.98 -3.42 5.71
C ILE A 17 28.96 -3.87 4.24
N GLY A 18 30.14 -4.00 3.67
CA GLY A 18 30.30 -4.31 2.25
C GLY A 18 30.21 -5.80 1.91
N PRO A 19 30.22 -6.15 0.60
CA PRO A 19 30.11 -7.53 0.13
C PRO A 19 31.14 -8.48 0.76
N VAL A 20 32.40 -8.03 0.92
CA VAL A 20 33.47 -8.84 1.53
C VAL A 20 33.17 -9.19 3.00
N THR A 21 32.57 -8.25 3.74
CA THR A 21 32.14 -8.49 5.13
C THR A 21 31.05 -9.55 5.17
N LEU A 22 30.06 -9.44 4.28
CA LEU A 22 28.94 -10.39 4.20
C LEU A 22 29.37 -11.77 3.71
N GLU A 23 30.29 -11.86 2.77
CA GLU A 23 30.87 -13.12 2.29
C GLU A 23 31.59 -13.87 3.43
N LYS A 24 32.42 -13.16 4.21
CA LYS A 24 33.11 -13.74 5.36
C LYS A 24 32.15 -14.15 6.46
N LEU A 25 31.13 -13.34 6.74
CA LEU A 25 30.08 -13.69 7.69
C LEU A 25 29.32 -14.95 7.23
N GLY A 26 28.94 -14.99 5.94
CA GLY A 26 28.23 -16.15 5.37
C GLY A 26 29.06 -17.44 5.43
N SER A 27 30.35 -17.36 5.09
CA SER A 27 31.27 -18.50 5.20
C SER A 27 31.40 -19.00 6.63
N TYR A 28 31.53 -18.08 7.59
CA TYR A 28 31.59 -18.40 9.00
C TYR A 28 30.29 -19.00 9.53
N ALA A 29 29.15 -18.39 9.21
CA ALA A 29 27.82 -18.85 9.60
C ALA A 29 27.55 -20.28 9.09
N ASN A 30 27.87 -20.55 7.82
CA ASN A 30 27.72 -21.87 7.21
C ASN A 30 28.62 -22.93 7.91
N MET A 31 29.88 -22.58 8.19
CA MET A 31 30.79 -23.47 8.92
C MET A 31 30.27 -23.81 10.33
N ARG A 32 29.57 -22.88 10.96
CA ARG A 32 29.04 -23.03 12.33
C ARG A 32 27.61 -23.58 12.36
N GLY A 33 26.94 -23.73 11.22
CA GLY A 33 25.52 -24.11 11.13
C GLY A 33 24.55 -23.13 11.81
N LYS A 34 24.85 -21.84 11.73
CA LYS A 34 24.08 -20.74 12.34
C LYS A 34 23.55 -19.77 11.30
N SER A 35 22.53 -18.99 11.69
CA SER A 35 22.09 -17.85 10.90
C SER A 35 23.16 -16.75 10.83
N LEU A 36 23.05 -15.87 9.83
CA LEU A 36 23.96 -14.71 9.71
C LEU A 36 23.87 -13.81 10.95
N PHE A 37 22.67 -13.65 11.49
CA PHE A 37 22.44 -12.84 12.67
C PHE A 37 23.10 -13.45 13.92
N GLU A 38 22.88 -14.72 14.20
CA GLU A 38 23.51 -15.42 15.32
C GLU A 38 25.04 -15.47 15.20
N ALA A 39 25.55 -15.76 14.01
CA ALA A 39 26.98 -15.81 13.73
C ALA A 39 27.68 -14.46 13.98
N SER A 40 27.00 -13.35 13.79
CA SER A 40 27.53 -11.99 14.02
C SER A 40 27.94 -11.71 15.47
N PHE A 41 27.38 -12.44 16.43
CA PHE A 41 27.69 -12.30 17.86
C PHE A 41 28.83 -13.23 18.33
N GLU A 42 29.23 -14.19 17.51
CA GLU A 42 30.26 -15.13 17.94
C GLU A 42 31.64 -14.48 17.99
N LEU A 43 32.37 -14.72 19.08
CA LEU A 43 33.75 -14.24 19.25
C LEU A 43 34.69 -14.81 18.18
N GLY A 44 34.45 -16.05 17.74
CA GLY A 44 35.25 -16.70 16.71
C GLY A 44 35.22 -16.03 15.35
N LEU A 45 34.22 -15.18 15.06
CA LEU A 45 34.13 -14.39 13.83
C LEU A 45 35.31 -13.41 13.70
N GLU A 46 35.88 -12.93 14.81
CA GLU A 46 37.06 -12.02 14.82
C GLU A 46 38.29 -12.60 14.14
N GLN A 47 38.38 -13.93 14.07
CA GLN A 47 39.50 -14.61 13.40
C GLN A 47 39.40 -14.51 11.85
N GLN A 48 38.21 -14.32 11.32
CA GLN A 48 37.96 -14.25 9.88
C GLN A 48 37.61 -12.86 9.41
N LEU A 49 36.99 -12.04 10.26
CA LEU A 49 36.55 -10.71 9.97
C LEU A 49 37.08 -9.72 11.03
N SER A 50 37.78 -8.69 10.61
CA SER A 50 38.39 -7.70 11.52
C SER A 50 38.19 -6.29 10.99
N GLY A 51 38.50 -5.28 11.84
CA GLY A 51 38.44 -3.88 11.49
C GLY A 51 37.01 -3.31 11.37
N ARG A 52 36.86 -2.25 10.56
CA ARG A 52 35.61 -1.50 10.44
C ARG A 52 34.38 -2.35 10.08
N GLY A 53 34.54 -3.35 9.20
CA GLY A 53 33.42 -4.18 8.78
C GLY A 53 32.81 -4.98 9.93
N LEU A 54 33.66 -5.55 10.82
CA LEU A 54 33.20 -6.26 12.02
C LEU A 54 32.55 -5.29 13.01
N GLU A 55 33.16 -4.12 13.22
CA GLU A 55 32.62 -3.12 14.13
C GLU A 55 31.26 -2.61 13.69
N SER A 56 31.10 -2.29 12.41
CA SER A 56 29.82 -1.85 11.83
C SER A 56 28.77 -2.94 11.91
N LEU A 57 29.13 -4.19 11.63
CA LEU A 57 28.24 -5.34 11.76
C LEU A 57 27.74 -5.51 13.20
N ARG A 58 28.64 -5.46 14.19
CA ARG A 58 28.27 -5.58 15.60
C ARG A 58 27.41 -4.43 16.10
N LYS A 59 27.70 -3.20 15.67
CA LYS A 59 26.85 -2.04 15.98
C LYS A 59 25.43 -2.24 15.43
N PHE A 60 25.32 -2.70 14.21
CA PHE A 60 24.02 -2.96 13.60
C PHE A 60 23.25 -4.07 14.34
N THR A 61 23.87 -5.20 14.60
CA THR A 61 23.19 -6.35 15.26
C THR A 61 22.86 -6.03 16.74
N ALA A 62 23.72 -5.30 17.45
CA ALA A 62 23.42 -4.83 18.80
C ALA A 62 22.25 -3.83 18.81
N TRP A 63 22.16 -2.94 17.81
CA TRP A 63 21.02 -2.03 17.65
C TRP A 63 19.71 -2.79 17.39
N ILE A 64 19.71 -3.84 16.54
CA ILE A 64 18.53 -4.70 16.34
C ILE A 64 18.06 -5.34 17.65
N VAL A 65 19.00 -5.86 18.47
CA VAL A 65 18.67 -6.44 19.78
C VAL A 65 18.07 -5.39 20.70
N ALA A 66 18.64 -4.18 20.74
CA ALA A 66 18.13 -3.10 21.58
C ALA A 66 16.71 -2.67 21.18
N ILE A 67 16.43 -2.58 19.88
CA ILE A 67 15.07 -2.27 19.38
C ILE A 67 14.09 -3.39 19.76
N ALA A 68 14.48 -4.66 19.59
CA ALA A 68 13.65 -5.79 19.97
C ALA A 68 13.31 -5.77 21.47
N ASP A 69 14.32 -5.59 22.32
CA ASP A 69 14.14 -5.53 23.78
C ASP A 69 13.27 -4.34 24.21
N ASN A 70 13.47 -3.16 23.59
CA ASN A 70 12.63 -1.99 23.84
C ASN A 70 11.18 -2.19 23.37
N SER A 71 10.95 -2.94 22.29
CA SER A 71 9.60 -3.21 21.80
C SER A 71 8.84 -4.21 22.66
N GLU A 72 9.54 -5.11 23.36
CA GLU A 72 8.93 -6.12 24.24
C GLU A 72 8.75 -5.64 25.69
N ARG A 73 9.70 -4.87 26.23
CA ARG A 73 9.76 -4.49 27.63
C ARG A 73 9.54 -3.02 27.92
N GLY A 74 9.57 -2.20 26.87
CA GLY A 74 9.46 -0.75 26.97
C GLY A 74 8.21 -0.20 26.30
N ASN A 75 8.35 1.02 25.79
CA ASN A 75 7.30 1.66 25.00
C ASN A 75 7.45 1.25 23.52
N THR A 76 6.60 0.31 23.07
CA THR A 76 6.61 -0.21 21.71
C THR A 76 6.44 0.89 20.65
N VAL A 77 5.57 1.87 20.91
CA VAL A 77 5.36 3.02 20.02
C VAL A 77 6.63 3.85 19.87
N GLU A 78 7.33 4.11 20.96
CA GLU A 78 8.60 4.86 20.89
C GLU A 78 9.73 4.03 20.25
N ALA A 79 9.76 2.72 20.46
CA ALA A 79 10.71 1.84 19.76
C ALA A 79 10.53 1.89 18.24
N VAL A 80 9.28 1.84 17.77
CA VAL A 80 8.96 2.01 16.35
C VAL A 80 9.34 3.42 15.88
N ARG A 81 9.10 4.47 16.66
CA ARG A 81 9.50 5.87 16.39
C ARG A 81 11.00 6.07 16.29
N SER A 82 11.75 5.48 17.15
CA SER A 82 13.21 5.62 17.13
C SER A 82 13.83 4.96 15.92
N LEU A 83 13.21 3.89 15.38
CA LEU A 83 13.77 3.10 14.29
C LEU A 83 14.12 3.95 13.06
N VAL A 84 13.21 4.76 12.57
CA VAL A 84 13.42 5.62 11.38
C VAL A 84 14.47 6.69 11.64
N ARG A 85 14.45 7.28 12.84
CA ARG A 85 15.43 8.29 13.29
C ARG A 85 16.82 7.70 13.44
N ASP A 86 16.94 6.55 14.12
CA ASP A 86 18.23 5.94 14.45
C ASP A 86 19.01 5.48 13.21
N ILE A 87 18.31 5.08 12.15
CA ILE A 87 18.94 4.71 10.88
C ILE A 87 19.12 5.89 9.93
N ASN A 88 18.73 7.10 10.35
CA ASN A 88 18.79 8.31 9.52
C ASN A 88 18.12 8.13 8.14
N TYR A 89 16.91 7.55 8.14
CA TYR A 89 16.23 7.09 6.93
C TYR A 89 15.81 8.24 6.02
N GLU A 90 15.48 9.40 6.61
CA GLU A 90 15.08 10.59 5.86
C GLU A 90 16.24 11.11 5.00
N ASP A 91 17.43 11.31 5.57
CA ASP A 91 18.60 11.76 4.80
C ASP A 91 18.96 10.75 3.71
N TRP A 92 18.89 9.46 4.02
CA TRP A 92 19.10 8.41 3.02
C TRP A 92 18.09 8.48 1.86
N LEU A 93 16.82 8.81 2.13
CA LEU A 93 15.83 9.03 1.08
C LEU A 93 16.19 10.24 0.20
N TYR A 94 16.65 11.35 0.80
CA TYR A 94 17.09 12.51 0.04
C TYR A 94 18.33 12.22 -0.83
N GLU A 95 19.26 11.41 -0.33
CA GLU A 95 20.45 11.00 -1.10
C GLU A 95 20.14 10.07 -2.27
N THR A 96 19.13 9.20 -2.12
CA THR A 96 18.84 8.12 -3.08
C THR A 96 17.66 8.38 -3.99
N SER A 97 16.87 9.43 -3.75
CA SER A 97 15.72 9.77 -4.58
C SER A 97 16.11 10.65 -5.76
N SER A 98 15.35 10.58 -6.85
CA SER A 98 15.56 11.37 -8.06
C SER A 98 15.35 12.88 -7.86
N SER A 99 14.60 13.27 -6.84
CA SER A 99 14.32 14.66 -6.49
C SER A 99 13.94 14.80 -5.01
N ALA A 100 14.06 16.00 -4.45
CA ALA A 100 13.60 16.31 -3.09
C ALA A 100 12.10 15.99 -2.92
N LYS A 101 11.27 16.35 -3.90
CA LYS A 101 9.83 16.04 -3.90
C LYS A 101 9.55 14.53 -3.82
N ALA A 102 10.36 13.71 -4.52
CA ALA A 102 10.24 12.26 -4.46
C ALA A 102 10.65 11.71 -3.07
N ALA A 103 11.69 12.29 -2.44
CA ALA A 103 12.10 11.93 -1.08
C ALA A 103 11.00 12.27 -0.06
N GLU A 104 10.42 13.46 -0.13
CA GLU A 104 9.30 13.89 0.72
C GLU A 104 8.09 12.98 0.59
N MET A 105 7.73 12.60 -0.64
CA MET A 105 6.61 11.68 -0.89
C MET A 105 6.87 10.30 -0.26
N ARG A 106 8.08 9.78 -0.40
CA ARG A 106 8.47 8.50 0.23
C ARG A 106 8.46 8.59 1.74
N MET A 107 8.95 9.72 2.31
CA MET A 107 8.92 9.94 3.75
C MET A 107 7.49 10.05 4.28
N LYS A 108 6.59 10.67 3.51
CA LYS A 108 5.15 10.71 3.82
C LYS A 108 4.54 9.31 3.89
N ASN A 109 4.89 8.41 2.95
CA ASN A 109 4.43 7.01 2.98
C ASN A 109 4.95 6.27 4.22
N VAL A 110 6.20 6.52 4.61
CA VAL A 110 6.78 5.96 5.86
C VAL A 110 6.02 6.48 7.08
N SER A 111 5.71 7.78 7.13
CA SER A 111 4.94 8.38 8.22
C SER A 111 3.51 7.85 8.29
N GLU A 112 2.90 7.55 7.15
CA GLU A 112 1.57 6.95 7.08
C GLU A 112 1.56 5.51 7.57
N LEU A 113 2.49 4.67 7.09
CA LEU A 113 2.69 3.30 7.59
C LEU A 113 2.90 3.29 9.10
N TYR A 114 3.67 4.25 9.59
CA TYR A 114 3.93 4.48 10.99
C TYR A 114 2.66 4.76 11.78
N SER A 115 1.82 5.67 11.27
CA SER A 115 0.54 6.01 11.89
C SER A 115 -0.39 4.80 11.97
N TRP A 116 -0.37 3.93 10.97
CA TRP A 116 -1.14 2.68 10.98
C TRP A 116 -0.63 1.69 12.02
N ILE A 117 0.69 1.52 12.13
CA ILE A 117 1.30 0.65 13.15
C ILE A 117 0.93 1.14 14.55
N VAL A 118 1.02 2.44 14.80
CA VAL A 118 0.68 3.03 16.10
C VAL A 118 -0.82 2.85 16.41
N ALA A 119 -1.69 3.13 15.45
CA ALA A 119 -3.13 2.96 15.63
C ALA A 119 -3.51 1.49 15.91
N ASP A 120 -2.86 0.53 15.25
CA ASP A 120 -3.11 -0.90 15.48
C ASP A 120 -2.53 -1.39 16.83
N LEU A 121 -1.43 -0.78 17.31
CA LEU A 121 -0.85 -1.04 18.64
C LEU A 121 -1.72 -0.50 19.78
N GLU A 122 -2.28 0.71 19.59
CA GLU A 122 -3.11 1.38 20.60
C GLU A 122 -4.55 0.82 20.67
N GLY A 123 -4.92 -0.03 19.71
CA GLY A 123 -6.25 -0.60 19.57
C GLY A 123 -7.23 0.35 18.87
N ASP A 124 -7.95 -0.17 17.90
CA ASP A 124 -9.05 0.54 17.25
C ASP A 124 -10.27 0.57 18.16
N ASN A 125 -11.18 1.53 18.01
CA ASN A 125 -12.41 1.68 18.82
C ASN A 125 -13.33 0.44 18.86
N TYR A 126 -13.02 -0.57 18.07
CA TYR A 126 -13.76 -1.84 17.97
C TYR A 126 -13.04 -3.04 18.62
N ASP A 127 -11.71 -2.96 18.81
CA ASP A 127 -10.90 -4.07 19.33
C ASP A 127 -10.00 -3.50 20.45
N GLN A 128 -10.44 -3.61 21.70
CA GLN A 128 -9.79 -3.00 22.88
C GLN A 128 -8.56 -3.79 23.37
N GLU A 129 -8.11 -4.81 22.66
CA GLU A 129 -6.93 -5.58 23.06
C GLU A 129 -5.64 -4.89 22.55
N GLU A 130 -4.77 -4.55 23.50
CA GLU A 130 -3.40 -4.10 23.19
C GLU A 130 -2.65 -5.20 22.43
N LYS A 131 -2.20 -4.91 21.21
CA LYS A 131 -1.47 -5.86 20.38
C LYS A 131 0.03 -5.67 20.53
N THR A 132 0.76 -6.75 20.42
CA THR A 132 2.21 -6.69 20.35
C THR A 132 2.67 -6.23 18.96
N LEU A 133 3.86 -5.63 18.87
CA LEU A 133 4.45 -5.25 17.57
C LEU A 133 4.55 -6.45 16.62
N LYS A 134 4.83 -7.63 17.15
CA LYS A 134 4.90 -8.87 16.38
C LYS A 134 3.57 -9.21 15.71
N GLU A 135 2.46 -9.09 16.42
CA GLU A 135 1.12 -9.34 15.89
C GLU A 135 0.74 -8.33 14.83
N VAL A 136 1.05 -7.04 15.05
CA VAL A 136 0.80 -5.97 14.06
C VAL A 136 1.59 -6.23 12.78
N VAL A 137 2.88 -6.55 12.88
CA VAL A 137 3.73 -6.85 11.71
C VAL A 137 3.25 -8.12 10.99
N GLN A 138 2.84 -9.15 11.73
CA GLN A 138 2.27 -10.37 11.13
C GLN A 138 0.99 -10.09 10.36
N ARG A 139 0.10 -9.24 10.89
CA ARG A 139 -1.14 -8.83 10.18
C ARG A 139 -0.83 -8.07 8.90
N LEU A 140 0.12 -7.13 8.93
CA LEU A 140 0.55 -6.41 7.73
C LEU A 140 1.14 -7.34 6.68
N THR A 141 1.97 -8.30 7.10
CA THR A 141 2.56 -9.30 6.19
C THR A 141 1.49 -10.23 5.59
N LEU A 142 0.55 -10.68 6.41
CA LEU A 142 -0.56 -11.52 5.94
C LEU A 142 -1.44 -10.78 4.93
N ARG A 143 -1.74 -9.51 5.19
CA ARG A 143 -2.49 -8.67 4.25
C ARG A 143 -1.79 -8.53 2.90
N ASP A 144 -0.47 -8.24 2.90
CA ASP A 144 0.34 -8.18 1.68
C ASP A 144 0.35 -9.52 0.91
N MET A 145 0.40 -10.65 1.63
CA MET A 145 0.32 -12.00 1.03
C MET A 145 -1.06 -12.28 0.42
N MET A 146 -2.13 -11.88 1.11
CA MET A 146 -3.50 -12.05 0.60
C MET A 146 -3.72 -11.18 -0.65
N GLU A 147 -3.29 -9.93 -0.63
CA GLU A 147 -3.37 -9.02 -1.79
C GLU A 147 -2.60 -9.57 -3.01
N ARG A 148 -1.49 -10.29 -2.81
CA ARG A 148 -0.72 -10.94 -3.89
C ARG A 148 -1.28 -12.29 -4.33
N GLY A 149 -1.99 -13.00 -3.46
CA GLY A 149 -2.52 -14.34 -3.72
C GLY A 149 -3.89 -14.36 -4.41
N GLU A 150 -4.56 -13.21 -4.51
CA GLU A 150 -5.88 -13.10 -5.14
C GLU A 150 -5.86 -13.11 -6.68
N GLU A 151 -4.69 -13.14 -7.33
CA GLU A 151 -4.57 -13.15 -8.79
C GLU A 151 -5.06 -14.45 -9.47
N ASP A 152 -5.40 -15.51 -8.72
CA ASP A 152 -5.68 -16.85 -9.27
C ASP A 152 -7.08 -17.40 -8.98
N SER A 153 -8.07 -16.60 -8.64
CA SER A 153 -9.41 -17.13 -8.41
C SER A 153 -10.32 -16.96 -9.64
N ASP A 154 -10.68 -18.08 -10.25
CA ASP A 154 -11.77 -18.24 -11.25
C ASP A 154 -13.18 -17.99 -10.63
N ALA A 155 -13.24 -17.30 -9.50
CA ALA A 155 -14.46 -16.98 -8.79
C ALA A 155 -15.18 -15.82 -9.47
N ASP A 156 -16.53 -15.89 -9.51
CA ASP A 156 -17.40 -14.81 -9.97
C ASP A 156 -17.32 -13.63 -8.98
N GLN A 157 -16.36 -12.73 -9.20
CA GLN A 157 -15.99 -11.64 -8.29
C GLN A 157 -15.88 -10.31 -9.04
N VAL A 158 -16.13 -9.22 -8.30
CA VAL A 158 -15.82 -7.88 -8.79
C VAL A 158 -14.31 -7.65 -8.75
N GLN A 159 -13.72 -7.38 -9.91
CA GLN A 159 -12.31 -7.10 -10.05
C GLN A 159 -12.02 -5.61 -9.81
N LEU A 160 -11.16 -5.31 -8.84
CA LEU A 160 -10.66 -3.96 -8.57
C LEU A 160 -9.21 -3.85 -9.04
N MET A 161 -8.95 -2.91 -9.95
CA MET A 161 -7.61 -2.73 -10.49
C MET A 161 -7.34 -1.30 -10.93
N THR A 162 -6.08 -0.97 -11.16
CA THR A 162 -5.71 0.30 -11.79
C THR A 162 -5.94 0.23 -13.30
N LEU A 163 -6.09 1.40 -13.96
CA LEU A 163 -6.19 1.47 -15.43
C LEU A 163 -4.99 0.82 -16.12
N HIS A 164 -3.79 0.98 -15.57
CA HIS A 164 -2.58 0.33 -16.11
C HIS A 164 -2.64 -1.20 -16.02
N ALA A 165 -3.13 -1.74 -14.92
CA ALA A 165 -3.28 -3.18 -14.73
C ALA A 165 -4.36 -3.80 -15.63
N SER A 166 -5.34 -2.99 -16.07
CA SER A 166 -6.41 -3.46 -16.95
C SER A 166 -6.00 -3.66 -18.42
N LYS A 167 -4.76 -3.28 -18.79
CA LYS A 167 -4.28 -3.40 -20.16
C LYS A 167 -4.26 -4.87 -20.61
N GLY A 168 -4.99 -5.17 -21.68
CA GLY A 168 -5.09 -6.53 -22.24
C GLY A 168 -6.23 -7.36 -21.66
N LEU A 169 -6.91 -6.89 -20.64
CA LEU A 169 -8.12 -7.51 -20.08
C LEU A 169 -9.36 -6.87 -20.68
N GLU A 170 -10.49 -7.57 -20.63
CA GLU A 170 -11.81 -7.07 -21.08
C GLU A 170 -12.89 -7.61 -20.15
N PHE A 171 -13.90 -6.80 -19.88
CA PHE A 171 -14.98 -7.12 -18.95
C PHE A 171 -16.34 -6.75 -19.56
N PRO A 172 -17.41 -7.53 -19.31
CA PRO A 172 -18.74 -7.17 -19.76
C PRO A 172 -19.23 -5.81 -19.25
N TYR A 173 -18.92 -5.48 -18.01
CA TYR A 173 -19.32 -4.28 -17.30
C TYR A 173 -18.10 -3.61 -16.65
N VAL A 174 -17.88 -2.32 -16.91
CA VAL A 174 -16.75 -1.58 -16.36
C VAL A 174 -17.24 -0.31 -15.67
N TYR A 175 -16.73 -0.07 -14.48
CA TYR A 175 -16.94 1.16 -13.72
C TYR A 175 -15.61 1.91 -13.60
N LEU A 176 -15.48 3.03 -14.33
CA LEU A 176 -14.33 3.93 -14.19
C LEU A 176 -14.61 4.92 -13.07
N MET A 177 -13.93 4.72 -11.94
CA MET A 177 -14.12 5.51 -10.74
C MET A 177 -13.24 6.78 -10.77
N GLY A 178 -13.83 7.92 -10.36
CA GLY A 178 -13.09 9.16 -10.23
C GLY A 178 -12.82 9.84 -11.58
N ALA A 179 -13.82 9.92 -12.46
CA ALA A 179 -13.75 10.70 -13.70
C ALA A 179 -13.79 12.22 -13.40
N GLU A 180 -12.75 12.70 -12.70
CA GLU A 180 -12.63 14.04 -12.12
C GLU A 180 -11.26 14.64 -12.45
N GLU A 181 -11.21 15.96 -12.65
CA GLU A 181 -9.95 16.70 -12.74
C GLU A 181 -9.09 16.47 -11.49
N GLY A 182 -7.80 16.25 -11.70
CA GLY A 182 -6.85 15.91 -10.64
C GLY A 182 -6.76 14.41 -10.31
N ILE A 183 -7.68 13.58 -10.82
CA ILE A 183 -7.66 12.12 -10.71
C ILE A 183 -7.46 11.48 -12.08
N LEU A 184 -8.31 11.82 -13.04
CA LEU A 184 -8.20 11.39 -14.44
C LEU A 184 -8.62 12.58 -15.34
N PRO A 185 -7.65 13.40 -15.84
CA PRO A 185 -6.19 13.26 -15.71
C PRO A 185 -5.67 13.50 -14.29
N HIS A 186 -4.56 12.84 -13.95
CA HIS A 186 -3.90 13.04 -12.67
C HIS A 186 -3.30 14.45 -12.57
N GLN A 187 -3.38 15.08 -11.38
CA GLN A 187 -2.94 16.47 -11.19
C GLN A 187 -1.47 16.67 -11.59
N THR A 188 -0.58 15.74 -11.28
CA THR A 188 0.83 15.83 -11.66
C THR A 188 1.01 15.88 -13.17
N SER A 189 0.24 15.08 -13.91
CA SER A 189 0.30 15.07 -15.38
C SER A 189 -0.24 16.36 -15.99
N VAL A 190 -1.20 16.99 -15.33
CA VAL A 190 -1.70 18.33 -15.71
C VAL A 190 -0.62 19.40 -15.46
N ASP A 191 0.03 19.36 -14.30
CA ASP A 191 1.09 20.31 -13.91
C ASP A 191 2.34 20.19 -14.81
N GLU A 192 2.63 18.99 -15.32
CA GLU A 192 3.76 18.67 -16.20
C GLU A 192 3.43 18.79 -17.70
N ASP A 193 2.22 19.26 -18.05
CA ASP A 193 1.73 19.37 -19.44
C ASP A 193 1.75 18.02 -20.20
N ASN A 194 1.53 16.91 -19.49
CA ASN A 194 1.54 15.53 -20.02
C ASN A 194 0.13 14.92 -20.06
N VAL A 195 -0.87 15.70 -20.44
CA VAL A 195 -2.29 15.27 -20.48
C VAL A 195 -2.54 14.19 -21.55
N ASP A 196 -1.72 14.15 -22.59
CA ASP A 196 -1.91 13.19 -23.69
C ASP A 196 -1.69 11.75 -23.25
N GLU A 197 -0.79 11.48 -22.30
CA GLU A 197 -0.60 10.14 -21.77
C GLU A 197 -1.79 9.72 -20.89
N GLU A 198 -2.33 10.63 -20.09
CA GLU A 198 -3.54 10.40 -19.31
C GLU A 198 -4.76 10.14 -20.22
N ARG A 199 -4.84 10.83 -21.38
CA ARG A 199 -5.89 10.55 -22.38
C ARG A 199 -5.76 9.14 -22.95
N ARG A 200 -4.55 8.67 -23.23
CA ARG A 200 -4.32 7.28 -23.65
C ARG A 200 -4.72 6.29 -22.58
N LEU A 201 -4.44 6.61 -21.32
CA LEU A 201 -4.83 5.79 -20.18
C LEU A 201 -6.36 5.75 -20.02
N ALA A 202 -7.04 6.88 -20.17
CA ALA A 202 -8.50 6.95 -20.18
C ALA A 202 -9.09 6.09 -21.33
N TYR A 203 -8.50 6.19 -22.54
CA TYR A 203 -8.89 5.37 -23.67
C TYR A 203 -8.72 3.87 -23.38
N VAL A 204 -7.60 3.47 -22.74
CA VAL A 204 -7.42 2.07 -22.32
C VAL A 204 -8.55 1.64 -21.40
N GLY A 205 -8.91 2.44 -20.39
CA GLY A 205 -10.00 2.13 -19.47
C GLY A 205 -11.35 1.99 -20.18
N ILE A 206 -11.69 2.92 -21.07
CA ILE A 206 -12.93 2.92 -21.86
C ILE A 206 -13.03 1.63 -22.70
N THR A 207 -11.94 1.25 -23.35
CA THR A 207 -11.90 0.08 -24.23
C THR A 207 -11.90 -1.26 -23.49
N ARG A 208 -11.92 -1.27 -22.16
CA ARG A 208 -12.06 -2.51 -21.39
C ARG A 208 -13.50 -3.01 -21.34
N ALA A 209 -14.47 -2.13 -21.57
CA ALA A 209 -15.89 -2.49 -21.54
C ALA A 209 -16.33 -3.17 -22.83
N GLN A 210 -16.92 -4.36 -22.70
CA GLN A 210 -17.51 -5.11 -23.82
C GLN A 210 -18.98 -4.75 -24.04
N LYS A 211 -19.73 -4.42 -22.97
CA LYS A 211 -21.18 -4.19 -23.03
C LYS A 211 -21.57 -2.83 -22.46
N GLU A 212 -21.10 -2.51 -21.27
CA GLU A 212 -21.53 -1.31 -20.55
C GLU A 212 -20.35 -0.67 -19.82
N LEU A 213 -20.27 0.64 -19.94
CA LEU A 213 -19.28 1.47 -19.29
C LEU A 213 -19.97 2.52 -18.44
N THR A 214 -19.60 2.60 -17.16
CA THR A 214 -20.10 3.61 -16.24
C THR A 214 -18.95 4.46 -15.72
N PHE A 215 -19.03 5.77 -15.88
CA PHE A 215 -18.15 6.71 -15.21
C PHE A 215 -18.75 7.15 -13.87
N THR A 216 -17.93 7.25 -12.84
CA THR A 216 -18.37 7.79 -11.55
C THR A 216 -17.56 9.03 -11.18
N LEU A 217 -18.22 9.99 -10.59
CA LEU A 217 -17.62 11.23 -10.08
C LEU A 217 -18.32 11.66 -8.78
N CYS A 218 -17.60 12.37 -7.91
CA CYS A 218 -18.14 12.84 -6.64
C CYS A 218 -18.72 14.23 -6.78
N LYS A 219 -19.83 14.48 -6.08
CA LYS A 219 -20.33 15.87 -5.91
C LYS A 219 -19.46 16.68 -4.97
N GLU A 220 -18.97 16.02 -3.93
CA GLU A 220 -18.12 16.59 -2.90
C GLU A 220 -17.15 15.53 -2.41
N ARG A 221 -15.90 15.92 -2.16
CA ARG A 221 -14.83 15.06 -1.67
C ARG A 221 -14.10 15.74 -0.52
N ARG A 222 -13.78 14.98 0.51
CA ARG A 222 -12.82 15.45 1.53
C ARG A 222 -11.40 15.15 1.07
N GLN A 223 -10.59 16.19 0.96
CA GLN A 223 -9.18 16.07 0.60
C GLN A 223 -8.37 16.94 1.56
N PHE A 224 -7.38 16.35 2.25
CA PHE A 224 -6.55 17.03 3.26
C PHE A 224 -7.33 17.74 4.38
N GLY A 225 -8.51 17.20 4.73
CA GLY A 225 -9.39 17.78 5.76
C GLY A 225 -10.40 18.82 5.25
N GLU A 226 -10.25 19.32 4.02
CA GLU A 226 -11.14 20.29 3.40
C GLU A 226 -12.19 19.60 2.51
N LEU A 227 -13.38 20.19 2.44
CA LEU A 227 -14.44 19.75 1.55
C LEU A 227 -14.30 20.47 0.22
N ILE A 228 -13.98 19.74 -0.84
CA ILE A 228 -13.85 20.27 -2.20
C ILE A 228 -14.99 19.79 -3.07
N LYS A 229 -15.32 20.58 -4.11
CA LYS A 229 -16.25 20.20 -5.18
C LYS A 229 -15.42 19.92 -6.43
N PRO A 230 -15.13 18.66 -6.74
CA PRO A 230 -14.34 18.35 -7.92
C PRO A 230 -15.10 18.72 -9.20
N GLN A 231 -14.35 19.06 -10.23
CA GLN A 231 -14.89 19.22 -11.60
C GLN A 231 -14.85 17.83 -12.27
N HIS A 232 -15.79 17.56 -13.16
CA HIS A 232 -15.74 16.34 -13.97
C HIS A 232 -14.50 16.37 -14.89
N SER A 233 -14.02 15.19 -15.23
CA SER A 233 -12.88 15.03 -16.13
C SER A 233 -13.13 15.67 -17.48
N ARG A 234 -12.15 16.41 -18.00
CA ARG A 234 -12.18 16.97 -19.38
C ARG A 234 -12.32 15.89 -20.44
N PHE A 235 -11.94 14.66 -20.14
CA PHE A 235 -12.09 13.54 -21.07
C PHE A 235 -13.55 13.15 -21.31
N LEU A 236 -14.45 13.45 -20.38
CA LEU A 236 -15.89 13.27 -20.63
C LEU A 236 -16.43 14.27 -21.66
N ASP A 237 -15.86 15.47 -21.74
CA ASP A 237 -16.23 16.47 -22.74
C ASP A 237 -15.72 16.12 -24.16
N GLU A 238 -14.72 15.22 -24.25
CA GLU A 238 -14.18 14.71 -25.51
C GLU A 238 -15.03 13.55 -26.09
N LEU A 239 -15.96 12.98 -25.30
CA LEU A 239 -16.84 11.90 -25.76
C LEU A 239 -18.05 12.44 -26.52
N PRO A 240 -18.61 11.67 -27.48
CA PRO A 240 -19.84 12.07 -28.18
C PRO A 240 -20.97 12.25 -27.17
N PHE A 241 -21.55 13.43 -27.15
CA PHE A 241 -22.60 13.80 -26.17
C PHE A 241 -23.84 12.87 -26.29
N ASP A 242 -24.17 12.46 -27.49
CA ASP A 242 -25.33 11.60 -27.77
C ASP A 242 -25.15 10.15 -27.25
N ASP A 243 -23.90 9.75 -26.96
CA ASP A 243 -23.55 8.43 -26.42
C ASP A 243 -23.45 8.44 -24.89
N LEU A 244 -23.59 9.60 -24.24
CA LEU A 244 -23.52 9.77 -22.79
C LEU A 244 -24.91 9.89 -22.17
N GLU A 245 -25.24 8.95 -21.31
CA GLU A 245 -26.42 9.05 -20.45
C GLU A 245 -26.03 9.55 -19.06
N TRP A 246 -26.49 10.76 -18.71
CA TRP A 246 -26.24 11.34 -17.39
C TRP A 246 -27.31 10.88 -16.41
N GLU A 247 -26.93 10.02 -15.44
CA GLU A 247 -27.79 9.73 -14.30
C GLU A 247 -27.88 10.98 -13.40
N THR A 248 -28.82 11.85 -13.72
CA THR A 248 -29.25 12.87 -12.77
C THR A 248 -29.82 12.18 -11.54
N VAL A 249 -29.36 12.61 -10.35
CA VAL A 249 -29.81 12.13 -9.03
C VAL A 249 -31.29 11.73 -9.10
N LYS A 250 -31.57 10.45 -8.96
CA LYS A 250 -32.95 9.96 -8.90
C LYS A 250 -33.71 10.84 -7.93
N LYS A 251 -34.80 11.46 -8.40
CA LYS A 251 -35.73 12.18 -7.51
C LYS A 251 -35.97 11.26 -6.33
N PRO A 252 -35.94 11.76 -5.08
CA PRO A 252 -36.17 10.93 -3.93
C PRO A 252 -37.43 10.11 -4.17
N VAL A 253 -37.28 8.81 -4.29
CA VAL A 253 -38.39 7.87 -4.47
C VAL A 253 -39.37 8.15 -3.36
N SER A 254 -40.62 8.47 -3.70
CA SER A 254 -41.65 8.77 -2.69
C SER A 254 -41.77 7.61 -1.71
N GLN A 255 -42.22 7.87 -0.47
CA GLN A 255 -42.43 6.78 0.48
C GLN A 255 -43.36 5.71 -0.07
N GLU A 256 -44.32 6.08 -0.92
CA GLU A 256 -45.26 5.18 -1.58
C GLU A 256 -44.55 4.25 -2.57
N GLU A 257 -43.70 4.78 -3.43
CA GLU A 257 -42.91 3.97 -4.39
C GLU A 257 -41.90 3.03 -3.70
N ARG A 258 -41.36 3.45 -2.54
CA ARG A 258 -40.51 2.56 -1.72
C ARG A 258 -41.30 1.41 -1.12
N MET A 259 -42.52 1.69 -0.65
CA MET A 259 -43.42 0.66 -0.10
C MET A 259 -43.90 -0.32 -1.18
N GLU A 260 -44.25 0.16 -2.37
CA GLU A 260 -44.63 -0.70 -3.51
C GLU A 260 -43.49 -1.60 -3.95
N LYS A 261 -42.28 -1.05 -4.15
CA LYS A 261 -41.09 -1.86 -4.47
C LYS A 261 -40.73 -2.85 -3.37
N GLY A 262 -40.86 -2.46 -2.11
CA GLY A 262 -40.65 -3.34 -0.97
C GLY A 262 -41.66 -4.50 -0.93
N GLN A 263 -42.95 -4.23 -1.16
CA GLN A 263 -43.99 -5.23 -1.24
C GLN A 263 -43.82 -6.20 -2.41
N ALA A 264 -43.46 -5.68 -3.59
CA ALA A 264 -43.16 -6.48 -4.77
C ALA A 264 -41.95 -7.42 -4.53
N HIS A 265 -40.91 -6.92 -3.87
CA HIS A 265 -39.73 -7.71 -3.53
C HIS A 265 -40.04 -8.82 -2.53
N ILE A 266 -40.82 -8.52 -1.50
CA ILE A 266 -41.29 -9.50 -0.51
C ILE A 266 -42.19 -10.54 -1.17
N ALA A 267 -43.07 -10.15 -2.12
CA ALA A 267 -43.92 -11.06 -2.85
C ALA A 267 -43.11 -12.03 -3.72
N ASN A 268 -42.04 -11.52 -4.40
CA ASN A 268 -41.12 -12.34 -5.19
C ASN A 268 -40.35 -13.34 -4.30
N ILE A 269 -39.84 -12.90 -3.16
CA ILE A 269 -39.19 -13.79 -2.20
C ILE A 269 -40.15 -14.88 -1.69
N ARG A 270 -41.38 -14.52 -1.33
CA ARG A 270 -42.40 -15.51 -0.92
C ARG A 270 -42.75 -16.50 -2.04
N ALA A 271 -42.73 -16.08 -3.31
CA ALA A 271 -42.98 -16.97 -4.45
C ALA A 271 -41.81 -17.96 -4.65
N MET A 272 -40.58 -17.57 -4.38
CA MET A 272 -39.40 -18.45 -4.44
C MET A 272 -39.41 -19.56 -3.38
N PHE A 273 -39.98 -19.30 -2.20
CA PHE A 273 -40.07 -20.26 -1.08
C PHE A 273 -41.36 -21.11 -1.10
N LYS A 274 -42.23 -20.98 -2.12
CA LYS A 274 -43.42 -21.76 -2.31
C LYS A 274 -43.30 -22.92 -3.31
N LYS A 275 -42.08 -23.29 -3.69
CA LYS A 275 -41.79 -24.47 -4.48
C LYS A 275 -41.20 -25.58 -3.65
#